data_f5bfb36b3dbd2def73ce440cb7e8cfab
#
_entry.id   f5bfb36b3dbd2def73ce440cb7e8cfab
#
_cell.length_a   1.000
_cell.length_b   1.000
_cell.length_c   1.000
_cell.angle_alpha   90.00
_cell.angle_beta   90.00
_cell.angle_gamma   90.00
#
_symmetry.space_group_name_H-M   'P 1'
#
loop_
_entity.id
_entity.type
_entity.pdbx_description
1 polymer ?
#
loop_
_entity_poly.entity_id
_entity_poly.type
_entity_poly.pdbx_seq_one_letter_code
_entity_poly.pdbx_strand_id
1 'polypeptide(L)'
;ANDPSQRLDSEGELAGVTGLGGRSIQRASAMSHVFGYTICNDVTSREAQKRHKQWLLGKGIDGFCPMGPGIVTADDIPDVAALRLVTTVN
;
A
#
# COMPACT_ATOMS: atom_id res chain seq x y z
N ALA A 1 9.25 16.10 11.82
CA ALA A 1 8.60 17.36 12.14
C ALA A 1 7.13 17.08 12.45
N ASN A 2 6.79 17.04 13.72
CA ASN A 2 5.40 16.87 14.15
C ASN A 2 4.71 18.22 14.05
N ASP A 3 4.10 18.50 12.92
CA ASP A 3 3.17 19.61 12.80
C ASP A 3 1.78 19.10 13.21
N PRO A 4 1.25 19.50 14.38
CA PRO A 4 -0.06 19.04 14.84
C PRO A 4 -1.23 19.56 14.00
N SER A 5 -0.98 20.50 13.07
CA SER A 5 -1.98 20.98 12.11
C SER A 5 -2.16 20.02 10.92
N GLN A 6 -1.23 19.08 10.73
CA GLN A 6 -1.34 18.09 9.66
C GLN A 6 -2.42 17.07 10.04
N ARG A 7 -3.50 17.07 9.31
CA ARG A 7 -4.54 16.05 9.40
C ARG A 7 -3.99 14.73 8.86
N LEU A 8 -3.34 13.97 9.74
CA LEU A 8 -2.87 12.63 9.41
C LEU A 8 -4.04 11.65 9.39
N ASP A 9 -4.05 10.81 8.38
CA ASP A 9 -5.04 9.78 8.19
C ASP A 9 -4.35 8.45 7.90
N SER A 10 -4.93 7.36 8.39
CA SER A 10 -4.44 6.00 8.14
C SER A 10 -5.22 5.39 7.00
N GLU A 11 -4.51 4.78 6.06
CA GLU A 11 -5.09 4.02 4.95
C GLU A 11 -4.50 2.61 4.96
N GLY A 12 -5.20 1.69 5.66
CA GLY A 12 -4.80 0.28 5.68
C GLY A 12 -5.05 -0.37 4.33
N GLU A 13 -3.99 -0.92 3.73
CA GLU A 13 -4.01 -1.44 2.37
C GLU A 13 -3.36 -2.81 2.27
N LEU A 14 -3.80 -3.60 1.31
CA LEU A 14 -3.10 -4.80 0.85
C LEU A 14 -2.12 -4.40 -0.25
N ALA A 15 -0.84 -4.62 -0.01
CA ALA A 15 0.22 -4.34 -0.98
C ALA A 15 0.61 -5.61 -1.72
N GLY A 16 0.52 -5.59 -3.04
CA GLY A 16 1.06 -6.62 -3.90
C GLY A 16 2.52 -6.34 -4.24
N VAL A 17 3.39 -7.32 -3.98
CA VAL A 17 4.81 -7.26 -4.31
C VAL A 17 5.04 -7.94 -5.66
N THR A 18 5.54 -7.20 -6.63
CA THR A 18 5.86 -7.76 -7.96
C THR A 18 7.18 -8.52 -7.92
N GLY A 19 7.21 -9.69 -8.56
CA GLY A 19 8.38 -10.54 -8.69
C GLY A 19 8.96 -10.48 -10.11
N LEU A 20 8.40 -11.28 -10.99
CA LEU A 20 8.82 -11.29 -12.38
C LEU A 20 8.43 -9.98 -13.06
N GLY A 21 9.42 -9.28 -13.63
CA GLY A 21 9.18 -8.05 -14.37
C GLY A 21 8.44 -8.32 -15.70
N GLY A 22 7.87 -7.25 -16.27
CA GLY A 22 7.21 -7.36 -17.56
C GLY A 22 6.62 -6.05 -18.03
N ARG A 23 6.26 -6.02 -19.31
CA ARG A 23 5.55 -4.90 -19.94
C ARG A 23 4.39 -5.46 -20.77
N SER A 24 3.28 -4.76 -20.76
CA SER A 24 2.06 -5.18 -21.48
C SER A 24 1.63 -6.61 -21.14
N ILE A 25 1.72 -6.97 -19.87
CA ILE A 25 1.39 -8.31 -19.36
C ILE A 25 -0.08 -8.59 -19.64
N GLN A 26 -0.37 -9.73 -20.25
CA GLN A 26 -1.74 -10.15 -20.51
C GLN A 26 -2.46 -10.49 -19.19
N ARG A 27 -3.75 -10.19 -19.11
CA ARG A 27 -4.58 -10.44 -17.94
C ARG A 27 -4.49 -11.90 -17.45
N ALA A 28 -4.47 -12.86 -18.37
CA ALA A 28 -4.42 -14.29 -18.04
C ALA A 28 -3.13 -14.70 -17.30
N SER A 29 -2.03 -13.96 -17.48
CA SER A 29 -0.73 -14.23 -16.85
C SER A 29 -0.36 -13.22 -15.76
N ALA A 30 -1.20 -12.22 -15.51
CA ALA A 30 -0.85 -11.14 -14.58
C ALA A 30 -0.50 -11.63 -13.17
N MET A 31 -1.24 -12.60 -12.65
CA MET A 31 -1.01 -13.14 -11.30
C MET A 31 0.32 -13.89 -11.15
N SER A 32 0.87 -14.45 -12.24
CA SER A 32 2.19 -15.10 -12.20
C SER A 32 3.35 -14.12 -12.00
N HIS A 33 3.11 -12.82 -12.14
CA HIS A 33 4.07 -11.77 -11.88
C HIS A 33 4.06 -11.26 -10.44
N VAL A 34 3.12 -11.73 -9.61
CA VAL A 34 3.04 -11.38 -8.19
C VAL A 34 3.95 -12.32 -7.40
N PHE A 35 4.91 -11.76 -6.67
CA PHE A 35 5.76 -12.51 -5.74
C PHE A 35 5.01 -12.84 -4.45
N GLY A 36 4.28 -11.90 -3.91
CA GLY A 36 3.56 -12.07 -2.65
C GLY A 36 2.83 -10.82 -2.22
N TYR A 37 2.37 -10.84 -0.99
CA TYR A 37 1.54 -9.78 -0.43
C TYR A 37 2.03 -9.38 0.96
N THR A 38 1.81 -8.11 1.30
CA THR A 38 2.05 -7.58 2.63
C THR A 38 0.98 -6.54 2.97
N ILE A 39 1.00 -6.05 4.19
CA ILE A 39 0.15 -4.94 4.62
C ILE A 39 0.93 -3.64 4.50
N CYS A 40 0.26 -2.60 4.06
CA CYS A 40 0.77 -1.24 3.99
C CYS A 40 -0.19 -0.30 4.71
N ASN A 41 0.34 0.72 5.37
CA ASN A 41 -0.45 1.85 5.81
C ASN A 41 -0.02 3.08 5.00
N ASP A 42 -0.82 3.46 4.02
CA ASP A 42 -0.57 4.65 3.20
C ASP A 42 -0.93 5.92 3.99
N VAL A 43 -0.15 6.20 5.03
CA VAL A 43 -0.34 7.36 5.88
C VAL A 43 -0.35 8.63 5.04
N THR A 44 -1.36 9.45 5.22
CA THR A 44 -1.61 10.62 4.38
C THR A 44 -1.75 11.89 5.21
N SER A 45 -0.99 12.92 4.87
CA SER A 45 -1.26 14.29 5.31
C SER A 45 -2.31 14.91 4.41
N ARG A 46 -3.56 14.94 4.87
CA ARG A 46 -4.68 15.46 4.06
C ARG A 46 -4.53 16.94 3.72
N GLU A 47 -3.89 17.69 4.58
CA GLU A 47 -3.62 19.10 4.32
C GLU A 47 -2.61 19.28 3.19
N ALA A 48 -1.47 18.60 3.25
CA ALA A 48 -0.46 18.65 2.19
C ALA A 48 -1.00 18.14 0.85
N GLN A 49 -1.79 17.05 0.89
CA GLN A 49 -2.44 16.50 -0.29
C GLN A 49 -3.36 17.52 -0.99
N LYS A 50 -4.17 18.25 -0.22
CA LYS A 50 -5.08 19.29 -0.76
C LYS A 50 -4.34 20.51 -1.27
N ARG A 51 -3.35 20.98 -0.49
CA ARG A 51 -2.58 22.19 -0.80
C ARG A 51 -1.85 22.09 -2.14
N HIS A 52 -1.23 20.96 -2.38
CA HIS A 52 -0.34 20.78 -3.53
C HIS A 52 -1.01 20.13 -4.74
N LYS A 53 -2.22 19.59 -4.60
CA LYS A 53 -2.93 18.83 -5.65
C LYS A 53 -2.15 17.61 -6.21
N GLN A 54 -0.85 17.56 -5.96
CA GLN A 54 -0.01 16.39 -6.22
C GLN A 54 0.04 15.53 -4.95
N TRP A 55 -0.54 14.36 -5.01
CA TRP A 55 -0.74 13.49 -3.83
C TRP A 55 0.56 13.01 -3.19
N LEU A 56 1.61 12.85 -4.00
CA LEU A 56 2.92 12.45 -3.50
C LEU A 56 3.41 13.34 -2.36
N LEU A 57 3.15 14.64 -2.41
CA LEU A 57 3.55 15.58 -1.36
C LEU A 57 2.82 15.41 -0.04
N GLY A 58 1.70 14.70 -0.05
CA GLY A 58 0.95 14.34 1.15
C GLY A 58 1.20 12.90 1.64
N LYS A 59 1.83 12.06 0.81
CA LYS A 59 2.06 10.63 1.07
C LYS A 59 3.54 10.26 1.17
N GLY A 60 4.41 10.91 0.41
CA GLY A 60 5.86 10.67 0.37
C GLY A 60 6.65 11.40 1.45
N ILE A 61 6.14 11.47 2.66
CA ILE A 61 6.81 12.11 3.81
C ILE A 61 7.62 11.04 4.55
N ASP A 62 8.79 11.42 5.06
CA ASP A 62 9.65 10.53 5.83
C ASP A 62 8.89 9.86 6.99
N GLY A 63 8.97 8.54 7.05
CA GLY A 63 8.26 7.74 8.04
C GLY A 63 6.83 7.36 7.66
N PHE A 64 6.34 7.82 6.51
CA PHE A 64 5.05 7.38 5.96
C PHE A 64 5.22 6.04 5.22
N CYS A 65 4.08 5.40 4.91
CA CYS A 65 4.04 4.11 4.21
C CYS A 65 4.76 2.95 4.94
N PRO A 66 4.54 2.75 6.26
CA PRO A 66 5.06 1.56 6.91
C PRO A 66 4.45 0.31 6.29
N MET A 67 5.29 -0.72 6.08
CA MET A 67 4.89 -2.00 5.50
C MET A 67 5.36 -3.16 6.37
N GLY A 68 4.61 -4.23 6.38
CA GLY A 68 4.98 -5.45 7.10
C GLY A 68 3.78 -6.16 7.72
N PRO A 69 4.07 -7.07 8.70
CA PRO A 69 5.37 -7.39 9.30
C PRO A 69 6.30 -8.22 8.41
N GLY A 70 5.79 -8.87 7.39
CA GLY A 70 6.53 -9.68 6.44
C GLY A 70 5.76 -9.82 5.13
N ILE A 71 6.35 -10.48 4.16
CA ILE A 71 5.73 -10.81 2.88
C ILE A 71 5.28 -12.27 2.92
N VAL A 72 4.00 -12.51 2.60
CA VAL A 72 3.48 -13.85 2.36
C VAL A 72 3.55 -14.12 0.87
N THR A 73 4.21 -15.18 0.46
CA THR A 73 4.37 -15.53 -0.95
C THR A 73 3.05 -15.92 -1.61
N ALA A 74 2.93 -15.67 -2.90
CA ALA A 74 1.65 -15.82 -3.61
C ALA A 74 1.12 -17.25 -3.63
N ASP A 75 1.99 -18.26 -3.51
CA ASP A 75 1.59 -19.68 -3.41
C ASP A 75 0.81 -20.01 -2.12
N ASP A 76 1.05 -19.26 -1.04
CA ASP A 76 0.30 -19.38 0.21
C ASP A 76 -1.04 -18.62 0.19
N ILE A 77 -1.27 -17.80 -0.83
CA ILE A 77 -2.51 -17.01 -1.03
C ILE A 77 -3.08 -17.31 -2.42
N PRO A 78 -3.73 -18.46 -2.61
CA PRO A 78 -4.24 -18.86 -3.92
C PRO A 78 -5.39 -17.98 -4.44
N ASP A 79 -6.13 -17.33 -3.54
CA ASP A 79 -7.22 -16.42 -3.88
C ASP A 79 -7.14 -15.12 -3.06
N VAL A 80 -6.51 -14.12 -3.64
CA VAL A 80 -6.36 -12.80 -2.99
C VAL A 80 -7.71 -12.10 -2.78
N ALA A 81 -8.71 -12.40 -3.60
CA ALA A 81 -10.04 -11.79 -3.46
C ALA A 81 -10.80 -12.32 -2.23
N ALA A 82 -10.41 -13.48 -1.70
CA ALA A 82 -10.96 -14.03 -0.47
C ALA A 82 -10.38 -13.42 0.81
N LEU A 83 -9.34 -12.61 0.71
CA LEU A 83 -8.73 -11.95 1.86
C LEU A 83 -9.66 -10.89 2.45
N ARG A 84 -9.58 -10.76 3.76
CA ARG A 84 -10.28 -9.72 4.51
C ARG A 84 -9.26 -8.76 5.12
N LEU A 85 -9.38 -7.49 4.82
CA LEU A 85 -8.58 -6.43 5.43
C LEU A 85 -9.41 -5.73 6.52
N VAL A 86 -8.83 -5.59 7.70
CA VAL A 86 -9.45 -4.88 8.83
C VAL A 86 -8.47 -3.85 9.36
N THR A 87 -8.91 -2.61 9.47
CA THR A 87 -8.16 -1.52 10.08
C THR A 87 -8.83 -1.15 11.40
N THR A 88 -8.04 -1.05 12.45
CA THR A 88 -8.51 -0.60 13.77
C THR A 88 -7.66 0.59 14.20
N VAL A 89 -8.31 1.65 14.65
CA VAL A 89 -7.66 2.85 15.18
C VAL A 89 -8.19 3.08 16.60
N ASN A 90 -7.28 2.94 17.57
CA ASN A 90 -7.54 3.10 19.02
C ASN A 90 -8.65 2.18 19.59
#